data_6c6badad9e7de5bc94eec163cadc4d04
#
_entry.id   6c6badad9e7de5bc94eec163cadc4d04
#
_cell.length_a   1.000
_cell.length_b   1.000
_cell.length_c   1.000
_cell.angle_alpha   90.00
_cell.angle_beta   90.00
_cell.angle_gamma   90.00
#
_symmetry.space_group_name_H-M   'P 1'
#
loop_
_entity.id
_entity.type
_entity.pdbx_description
1 polymer ?
#
loop_
_entity_poly.entity_id
_entity_poly.type
_entity_poly.pdbx_seq_one_letter_code
_entity_poly.pdbx_strand_id
1 'polypeptide(L)'
;MSRAATVYDVADRAGVSIATVSRVLRSPDAVRPVTRERVLDAVTALGYVPSGSARGLAERRTGVLGLYFPGFDAAEDAPPLDALSAARADAPPFAVVREETQAETERSSMLFLDEVLRGAELEAWKQGFVLMVGVGRDDPDRSTVRDMAGRVDGLMVLATSVPDDVLARLARRIPVVVLSGPRAGITTTT
;
A
#
# COMPACT_ATOMS: atom_id res chain seq x y z
N MET A 1 0.73 -24.12 -22.06
CA MET A 1 0.30 -23.18 -21.00
C MET A 1 -1.11 -22.72 -21.34
N SER A 2 -2.10 -22.97 -20.50
CA SER A 2 -3.49 -22.56 -20.73
C SER A 2 -3.58 -21.02 -20.63
N ARG A 3 -4.24 -20.37 -21.57
CA ARG A 3 -4.52 -18.94 -21.54
C ARG A 3 -5.40 -18.62 -20.33
N ALA A 4 -5.07 -17.58 -19.57
CA ALA A 4 -5.92 -17.11 -18.48
C ALA A 4 -7.30 -16.69 -19.03
N ALA A 5 -8.37 -17.08 -18.31
CA ALA A 5 -9.73 -16.71 -18.67
C ALA A 5 -9.93 -15.20 -18.60
N THR A 6 -10.69 -14.65 -19.52
CA THR A 6 -11.00 -13.23 -19.61
C THR A 6 -12.46 -12.95 -19.31
N VAL A 7 -12.82 -11.69 -19.14
CA VAL A 7 -14.23 -11.27 -18.97
C VAL A 7 -15.09 -11.63 -20.19
N TYR A 8 -14.49 -11.69 -21.37
CA TYR A 8 -15.16 -12.12 -22.61
C TYR A 8 -15.56 -13.60 -22.53
N ASP A 9 -14.65 -14.46 -22.06
CA ASP A 9 -14.91 -15.90 -21.91
C ASP A 9 -16.04 -16.14 -20.89
N VAL A 10 -16.11 -15.35 -19.83
CA VAL A 10 -17.22 -15.38 -18.84
C VAL A 10 -18.54 -14.95 -19.47
N ALA A 11 -18.53 -13.85 -20.23
CA ALA A 11 -19.72 -13.34 -20.89
C ALA A 11 -20.30 -14.33 -21.89
N ASP A 12 -19.44 -14.93 -22.72
CA ASP A 12 -19.82 -15.96 -23.69
C ASP A 12 -20.38 -17.20 -22.98
N ARG A 13 -19.70 -17.72 -21.95
CA ARG A 13 -20.16 -18.90 -21.22
C ARG A 13 -21.48 -18.66 -20.49
N ALA A 14 -21.66 -17.47 -19.89
CA ALA A 14 -22.89 -17.12 -19.18
C ALA A 14 -24.02 -16.67 -20.14
N GLY A 15 -23.75 -16.45 -21.42
CA GLY A 15 -24.73 -15.97 -22.40
C GLY A 15 -25.27 -14.59 -22.06
N VAL A 16 -24.38 -13.66 -21.63
CA VAL A 16 -24.72 -12.28 -21.25
C VAL A 16 -23.71 -11.31 -21.81
N SER A 17 -24.01 -10.01 -21.76
CA SER A 17 -23.05 -8.95 -22.13
C SER A 17 -21.95 -8.79 -21.08
N ILE A 18 -20.77 -8.29 -21.48
CA ILE A 18 -19.68 -7.92 -20.58
C ILE A 18 -20.15 -6.93 -19.51
N ALA A 19 -21.02 -5.98 -19.88
CA ALA A 19 -21.61 -5.03 -18.96
C ALA A 19 -22.43 -5.73 -17.85
N THR A 20 -23.13 -6.82 -18.20
CA THR A 20 -23.88 -7.65 -17.23
C THR A 20 -22.92 -8.39 -16.31
N VAL A 21 -21.85 -9.00 -16.84
CA VAL A 21 -20.79 -9.64 -16.01
C VAL A 21 -20.20 -8.62 -15.04
N SER A 22 -19.78 -7.46 -15.51
CA SER A 22 -19.26 -6.39 -14.67
C SER A 22 -20.23 -5.96 -13.57
N ARG A 23 -21.53 -5.88 -13.88
CA ARG A 23 -22.56 -5.51 -12.91
C ARG A 23 -22.75 -6.58 -11.86
N VAL A 24 -22.77 -7.87 -12.24
CA VAL A 24 -22.84 -8.99 -11.28
C VAL A 24 -21.66 -8.98 -10.32
N LEU A 25 -20.45 -8.73 -10.82
CA LEU A 25 -19.24 -8.73 -9.99
C LEU A 25 -19.14 -7.52 -9.04
N ARG A 26 -19.79 -6.39 -9.37
CA ARG A 26 -19.75 -5.15 -8.56
C ARG A 26 -20.96 -4.97 -7.64
N SER A 27 -22.11 -5.31 -8.12
CA SER A 27 -23.40 -5.06 -7.46
C SER A 27 -24.33 -6.23 -7.73
N PRO A 28 -24.06 -7.41 -7.16
CA PRO A 28 -24.80 -8.64 -7.44
C PRO A 28 -26.30 -8.52 -7.17
N ASP A 29 -26.67 -7.71 -6.19
CA ASP A 29 -28.07 -7.51 -5.80
C ASP A 29 -28.85 -6.64 -6.79
N ALA A 30 -28.16 -5.91 -7.66
CA ALA A 30 -28.78 -5.11 -8.73
C ALA A 30 -29.10 -5.94 -9.98
N VAL A 31 -28.83 -7.25 -9.96
CA VAL A 31 -29.05 -8.16 -11.11
C VAL A 31 -30.01 -9.28 -10.69
N ARG A 32 -30.86 -9.70 -11.62
CA ARG A 32 -31.82 -10.80 -11.38
C ARG A 32 -31.10 -12.06 -10.91
N PRO A 33 -31.61 -12.78 -9.90
CA PRO A 33 -30.96 -13.95 -9.29
C PRO A 33 -30.48 -14.98 -10.32
N VAL A 34 -31.33 -15.37 -11.24
CA VAL A 34 -31.01 -16.34 -12.29
C VAL A 34 -29.81 -15.91 -13.17
N THR A 35 -29.73 -14.62 -13.49
CA THR A 35 -28.60 -14.09 -14.30
C THR A 35 -27.32 -14.05 -13.45
N ARG A 36 -27.44 -13.69 -12.19
CA ARG A 36 -26.33 -13.66 -11.24
C ARG A 36 -25.72 -15.05 -11.07
N GLU A 37 -26.54 -16.06 -10.82
CA GLU A 37 -26.08 -17.45 -10.66
C GLU A 37 -25.34 -17.93 -11.92
N ARG A 38 -25.89 -17.74 -13.10
CA ARG A 38 -25.24 -18.13 -14.37
C ARG A 38 -23.86 -17.48 -14.54
N VAL A 39 -23.70 -16.21 -14.16
CA VAL A 39 -22.42 -15.52 -14.25
C VAL A 39 -21.44 -16.05 -13.21
N LEU A 40 -21.87 -16.28 -11.96
CA LEU A 40 -21.00 -16.80 -10.91
C LEU A 40 -20.55 -18.24 -11.21
N ASP A 41 -21.42 -19.08 -11.76
CA ASP A 41 -21.09 -20.42 -12.22
C ASP A 41 -20.04 -20.36 -13.35
N ALA A 42 -20.19 -19.45 -14.30
CA ALA A 42 -19.22 -19.25 -15.37
C ALA A 42 -17.86 -18.79 -14.84
N VAL A 43 -17.84 -17.87 -13.88
CA VAL A 43 -16.62 -17.37 -13.19
C VAL A 43 -15.89 -18.54 -12.52
N THR A 44 -16.62 -19.35 -11.75
CA THR A 44 -16.08 -20.51 -11.03
C THR A 44 -15.54 -21.56 -11.99
N ALA A 45 -16.33 -21.92 -13.01
CA ALA A 45 -15.96 -22.95 -13.97
C ALA A 45 -14.74 -22.59 -14.84
N LEU A 46 -14.52 -21.30 -15.07
CA LEU A 46 -13.37 -20.80 -15.86
C LEU A 46 -12.16 -20.43 -14.98
N GLY A 47 -12.30 -20.44 -13.64
CA GLY A 47 -11.27 -19.93 -12.75
C GLY A 47 -10.97 -18.43 -13.01
N TYR A 48 -11.97 -17.66 -13.44
CA TYR A 48 -11.77 -16.27 -13.79
C TYR A 48 -11.58 -15.40 -12.55
N VAL A 49 -10.49 -14.65 -12.54
CA VAL A 49 -10.22 -13.63 -11.50
C VAL A 49 -10.33 -12.24 -12.14
N PRO A 50 -11.23 -11.37 -11.64
CA PRO A 50 -11.38 -10.02 -12.16
C PRO A 50 -10.06 -9.23 -12.07
N SER A 51 -9.61 -8.65 -13.17
CA SER A 51 -8.43 -7.80 -13.21
C SER A 51 -8.70 -6.49 -12.46
N GLY A 52 -7.88 -6.20 -11.44
CA GLY A 52 -7.92 -4.92 -10.72
C GLY A 52 -7.65 -3.72 -11.63
N SER A 53 -6.71 -3.87 -12.58
CA SER A 53 -6.37 -2.82 -13.54
C SER A 53 -7.54 -2.49 -14.50
N ALA A 54 -8.27 -3.51 -14.98
CA ALA A 54 -9.43 -3.29 -15.83
C ALA A 54 -10.59 -2.62 -15.06
N ARG A 55 -10.73 -2.93 -13.77
CA ARG A 55 -11.69 -2.28 -12.88
C ARG A 55 -11.31 -0.84 -12.63
N GLY A 56 -10.05 -0.58 -12.27
CA GLY A 56 -9.51 0.76 -12.01
C GLY A 56 -9.67 1.70 -13.20
N LEU A 57 -9.44 1.19 -14.42
CA LEU A 57 -9.62 1.98 -15.65
C LEU A 57 -11.08 2.41 -15.85
N ALA A 58 -12.03 1.51 -15.56
CA ALA A 58 -13.46 1.80 -15.72
C ALA A 58 -13.99 2.79 -14.67
N GLU A 59 -13.42 2.75 -13.46
CA GLU A 59 -13.86 3.57 -12.31
C GLU A 59 -13.02 4.84 -12.13
N ARG A 60 -11.95 5.01 -12.90
CA ARG A 60 -10.92 6.04 -12.69
C ARG A 60 -10.35 6.04 -11.26
N ARG A 61 -10.35 4.87 -10.64
CA ARG A 61 -9.83 4.61 -9.30
C ARG A 61 -9.08 3.30 -9.29
N THR A 62 -7.93 3.28 -8.62
CA THR A 62 -7.12 2.07 -8.50
C THR A 62 -7.60 1.17 -7.35
N GLY A 63 -8.30 1.74 -6.37
CA GLY A 63 -8.64 1.08 -5.11
C GLY A 63 -7.42 0.88 -4.21
N VAL A 64 -6.36 1.64 -4.44
CA VAL A 64 -5.09 1.53 -3.69
C VAL A 64 -4.76 2.87 -3.05
N LEU A 65 -4.41 2.86 -1.77
CA LEU A 65 -3.80 3.98 -1.06
C LEU A 65 -2.30 3.72 -0.89
N GLY A 66 -1.49 4.76 -1.03
CA GLY A 66 -0.05 4.69 -0.81
C GLY A 66 0.34 5.17 0.57
N LEU A 67 1.33 4.52 1.18
CA LEU A 67 2.01 4.97 2.39
C LEU A 67 3.50 4.95 2.12
N TYR A 68 4.14 6.13 2.14
CA TYR A 68 5.55 6.28 1.85
C TYR A 68 6.33 6.66 3.10
N PHE A 69 7.32 5.84 3.43
CA PHE A 69 8.24 6.04 4.55
C PHE A 69 9.62 6.50 4.08
N PRO A 70 10.38 7.23 4.91
CA PRO A 70 11.81 7.38 4.72
C PRO A 70 12.50 6.02 4.80
N GLY A 71 13.62 5.85 4.13
CA GLY A 71 14.48 4.69 4.35
C GLY A 71 15.02 4.70 5.80
N PHE A 72 14.97 3.56 6.45
CA PHE A 72 15.62 3.35 7.73
C PHE A 72 16.85 2.50 7.49
N ASP A 73 18.00 3.09 7.66
CA ASP A 73 19.29 2.42 7.47
C ASP A 73 19.68 1.57 8.69
N ALA A 74 18.90 1.69 9.80
CA ALA A 74 19.16 1.00 11.06
C ALA A 74 19.21 -0.54 10.97
N ALA A 75 18.71 -1.15 9.90
CA ALA A 75 18.78 -2.61 9.74
C ALA A 75 20.11 -3.08 9.13
N GLU A 76 20.85 -2.19 8.47
CA GLU A 76 22.16 -2.53 7.86
C GLU A 76 23.31 -2.35 8.83
N ASP A 77 23.14 -1.49 9.87
CA ASP A 77 24.13 -1.26 10.93
C ASP A 77 23.93 -2.19 12.15
N ALA A 78 22.89 -3.03 12.15
CA ALA A 78 22.72 -4.01 13.23
C ALA A 78 23.84 -5.06 13.16
N PRO A 79 24.64 -5.22 14.22
CA PRO A 79 25.70 -6.21 14.23
C PRO A 79 25.11 -7.61 14.02
N PRO A 80 25.75 -8.49 13.26
CA PRO A 80 25.27 -9.84 13.03
C PRO A 80 25.05 -10.58 14.35
N LEU A 81 24.04 -11.44 14.39
CA LEU A 81 23.61 -12.15 15.61
C LEU A 81 24.73 -12.97 16.29
N ASP A 82 25.70 -13.45 15.52
CA ASP A 82 26.91 -14.14 15.98
C ASP A 82 27.87 -13.19 16.70
N ALA A 83 28.00 -11.94 16.25
CA ALA A 83 28.80 -10.92 16.96
C ALA A 83 28.16 -10.54 18.32
N LEU A 84 26.83 -10.51 18.40
CA LEU A 84 26.11 -10.31 19.66
C LEU A 84 26.28 -11.49 20.63
N SER A 85 26.39 -12.71 20.11
CA SER A 85 26.64 -13.91 20.88
C SER A 85 28.08 -13.99 21.43
N ALA A 86 29.07 -13.59 20.62
CA ALA A 86 30.46 -13.53 21.01
C ALA A 86 30.72 -12.45 22.08
N ALA A 87 30.08 -11.29 21.97
CA ALA A 87 30.17 -10.23 22.98
C ALA A 87 29.53 -10.60 24.32
N ARG A 88 28.63 -11.58 24.34
CA ARG A 88 28.01 -12.09 25.59
C ARG A 88 28.86 -13.12 26.35
N ALA A 89 29.80 -13.79 25.70
CA ALA A 89 30.61 -14.85 26.30
C ALA A 89 31.59 -14.32 27.37
N ASP A 90 32.06 -13.08 27.24
CA ASP A 90 33.01 -12.44 28.16
C ASP A 90 32.40 -11.26 28.97
N ALA A 91 31.07 -11.07 28.87
CA ALA A 91 30.40 -9.97 29.56
C ALA A 91 30.24 -10.28 31.06
N PRO A 92 30.45 -9.30 31.96
CA PRO A 92 30.12 -9.46 33.39
C PRO A 92 28.62 -9.79 33.55
N PRO A 93 28.24 -10.45 34.67
CA PRO A 93 26.87 -10.95 34.86
C PRO A 93 25.79 -9.86 34.83
N PHE A 94 26.18 -8.61 34.84
CA PHE A 94 25.33 -7.45 34.52
C PHE A 94 26.21 -6.35 33.94
N ALA A 95 25.78 -5.78 32.86
CA ALA A 95 26.34 -4.56 32.28
C ALA A 95 25.25 -3.47 32.29
N VAL A 96 25.60 -2.28 32.81
CA VAL A 96 24.77 -1.10 32.63
C VAL A 96 25.05 -0.62 31.20
N VAL A 97 24.20 -1.00 30.26
CA VAL A 97 24.21 -0.44 28.90
C VAL A 97 23.61 0.96 29.02
N ARG A 98 24.42 2.00 28.92
CA ARG A 98 23.90 3.32 28.58
C ARG A 98 23.51 3.25 27.09
N GLU A 99 22.23 3.18 26.84
CA GLU A 99 21.72 3.41 25.48
C GLU A 99 22.10 4.83 25.08
N GLU A 100 22.83 4.97 23.99
CA GLU A 100 23.08 6.28 23.41
C GLU A 100 21.74 6.80 22.87
N THR A 101 21.49 8.08 23.03
CA THR A 101 20.23 8.79 22.69
C THR A 101 19.76 8.53 21.24
N GLN A 102 20.68 8.14 20.37
CA GLN A 102 20.40 7.83 18.97
C GLN A 102 19.61 6.50 18.83
N ALA A 103 19.98 5.46 19.55
CA ALA A 103 19.28 4.16 19.53
C ALA A 103 17.85 4.25 20.12
N GLU A 104 17.63 5.11 21.11
CA GLU A 104 16.30 5.38 21.67
C GLU A 104 15.41 6.12 20.64
N THR A 105 15.99 7.08 19.92
CA THR A 105 15.28 7.84 18.88
C THR A 105 14.90 6.93 17.73
N GLU A 106 15.78 6.04 17.31
CA GLU A 106 15.53 5.07 16.24
C GLU A 106 14.45 4.07 16.63
N ARG A 107 14.49 3.49 17.84
CA ARG A 107 13.42 2.61 18.33
C ARG A 107 12.08 3.30 18.44
N SER A 108 12.05 4.51 18.97
CA SER A 108 10.83 5.31 19.07
C SER A 108 10.27 5.62 17.68
N SER A 109 11.14 5.89 16.70
CA SER A 109 10.75 6.10 15.32
C SER A 109 10.17 4.84 14.69
N MET A 110 10.76 3.67 14.94
CA MET A 110 10.23 2.39 14.44
C MET A 110 8.86 2.07 15.03
N LEU A 111 8.67 2.23 16.36
CA LEU A 111 7.38 2.02 17.02
C LEU A 111 6.30 2.98 16.47
N PHE A 112 6.66 4.24 16.24
CA PHE A 112 5.76 5.20 15.63
C PHE A 112 5.33 4.78 14.22
N LEU A 113 6.26 4.26 13.43
CA LEU A 113 5.97 3.81 12.07
C LEU A 113 5.10 2.57 12.04
N ASP A 114 5.35 1.61 12.93
CA ASP A 114 4.52 0.42 13.09
C ASP A 114 3.07 0.82 13.41
N GLU A 115 2.87 1.80 14.29
CA GLU A 115 1.55 2.30 14.64
C GLU A 115 0.87 3.03 13.48
N VAL A 116 1.63 3.86 12.74
CA VAL A 116 1.13 4.51 11.53
C VAL A 116 0.74 3.48 10.46
N LEU A 117 1.61 2.50 10.21
CA LEU A 117 1.34 1.44 9.24
C LEU A 117 0.08 0.67 9.62
N ARG A 118 -0.01 0.24 10.88
CA ARG A 118 -1.16 -0.52 11.39
C ARG A 118 -2.46 0.28 11.30
N GLY A 119 -2.43 1.56 11.67
CA GLY A 119 -3.59 2.45 11.58
C GLY A 119 -4.04 2.66 10.13
N ALA A 120 -3.09 2.90 9.23
CA ALA A 120 -3.35 3.08 7.81
C ALA A 120 -3.91 1.81 7.15
N GLU A 121 -3.34 0.64 7.47
CA GLU A 121 -3.81 -0.65 6.97
C GLU A 121 -5.24 -0.93 7.39
N LEU A 122 -5.52 -0.78 8.69
CA LEU A 122 -6.85 -1.06 9.25
C LEU A 122 -7.92 -0.16 8.65
N GLU A 123 -7.63 1.14 8.49
CA GLU A 123 -8.60 2.08 7.93
C GLU A 123 -8.76 1.90 6.42
N ALA A 124 -7.68 1.67 5.68
CA ALA A 124 -7.75 1.35 4.27
C ALA A 124 -8.63 0.11 4.03
N TRP A 125 -8.42 -0.95 4.81
CA TRP A 125 -9.21 -2.17 4.72
C TRP A 125 -10.71 -1.95 5.01
N LYS A 126 -11.06 -1.19 6.06
CA LYS A 126 -12.45 -0.84 6.38
C LYS A 126 -13.14 -0.10 5.23
N GLN A 127 -12.40 0.73 4.52
CA GLN A 127 -12.91 1.52 3.40
C GLN A 127 -12.83 0.77 2.05
N GLY A 128 -12.38 -0.48 2.05
CA GLY A 128 -12.28 -1.31 0.85
C GLY A 128 -11.09 -0.98 -0.06
N PHE A 129 -10.07 -0.31 0.48
CA PHE A 129 -8.81 -0.05 -0.22
C PHE A 129 -7.74 -1.08 0.11
N VAL A 130 -6.80 -1.25 -0.82
CA VAL A 130 -5.53 -1.94 -0.59
C VAL A 130 -4.47 -0.91 -0.21
N LEU A 131 -3.61 -1.22 0.76
CA LEU A 131 -2.48 -0.36 1.12
C LEU A 131 -1.22 -0.80 0.36
N MET A 132 -0.61 0.14 -0.37
CA MET A 132 0.71 0.00 -0.99
C MET A 132 1.73 0.72 -0.13
N VAL A 133 2.73 0.00 0.36
CA VAL A 133 3.82 0.57 1.17
C VAL A 133 5.04 0.77 0.30
N GLY A 134 5.64 1.95 0.36
CA GLY A 134 6.90 2.29 -0.29
C GLY A 134 7.91 2.82 0.71
N VAL A 135 9.16 2.42 0.54
CA VAL A 135 10.29 2.85 1.37
C VAL A 135 11.30 3.55 0.50
N GLY A 136 11.65 4.76 0.84
CA GLY A 136 12.63 5.58 0.12
C GLY A 136 14.04 5.32 0.63
N ARG A 137 14.63 4.17 0.23
CA ARG A 137 16.06 3.93 0.42
C ARG A 137 16.80 4.52 -0.77
N ASP A 138 17.89 5.22 -0.52
CA ASP A 138 18.85 5.72 -1.53
C ASP A 138 18.21 6.16 -2.86
N ASP A 139 17.06 6.87 -2.77
CA ASP A 139 16.30 7.34 -3.92
C ASP A 139 16.49 8.86 -4.10
N PRO A 140 17.66 9.33 -4.60
CA PRO A 140 17.93 10.74 -4.75
C PRO A 140 16.96 11.42 -5.74
N ASP A 141 16.49 10.68 -6.72
CA ASP A 141 15.57 11.18 -7.75
C ASP A 141 14.10 11.10 -7.32
N ARG A 142 13.81 10.52 -6.15
CA ARG A 142 12.42 10.30 -5.67
C ARG A 142 11.57 9.54 -6.70
N SER A 143 12.17 8.60 -7.40
CA SER A 143 11.51 7.78 -8.40
C SER A 143 10.43 6.90 -7.77
N THR A 144 10.72 6.29 -6.61
CA THR A 144 9.79 5.42 -5.89
C THR A 144 8.48 6.14 -5.53
N VAL A 145 8.54 7.33 -4.94
CA VAL A 145 7.32 8.07 -4.57
C VAL A 145 6.54 8.55 -5.79
N ARG A 146 7.22 8.89 -6.88
CA ARG A 146 6.57 9.26 -8.15
C ARG A 146 5.86 8.07 -8.80
N ASP A 147 6.52 6.92 -8.81
CA ASP A 147 5.96 5.68 -9.35
C ASP A 147 4.75 5.20 -8.53
N MET A 148 4.83 5.32 -7.19
CA MET A 148 3.69 5.07 -6.32
C MET A 148 2.51 5.99 -6.66
N ALA A 149 2.77 7.31 -6.78
CA ALA A 149 1.74 8.29 -7.09
C ALA A 149 1.02 8.03 -8.42
N GLY A 150 1.66 7.32 -9.35
CA GLY A 150 1.02 6.86 -10.59
C GLY A 150 0.10 5.64 -10.45
N ARG A 151 0.11 4.98 -9.29
CA ARG A 151 -0.57 3.68 -9.06
C ARG A 151 -1.60 3.71 -7.95
N VAL A 152 -1.74 4.82 -7.23
CA VAL A 152 -2.60 4.96 -6.06
C VAL A 152 -3.64 6.06 -6.24
N ASP A 153 -4.73 5.99 -5.50
CA ASP A 153 -5.79 7.00 -5.50
C ASP A 153 -5.49 8.16 -4.53
N GLY A 154 -4.61 7.94 -3.59
CA GLY A 154 -4.12 8.92 -2.63
C GLY A 154 -2.84 8.45 -1.96
N LEU A 155 -2.05 9.37 -1.44
CA LEU A 155 -0.73 9.10 -0.88
C LEU A 155 -0.59 9.71 0.52
N MET A 156 -0.20 8.90 1.47
CA MET A 156 0.25 9.31 2.81
C MET A 156 1.78 9.33 2.82
N VAL A 157 2.37 10.39 3.34
CA VAL A 157 3.83 10.60 3.35
C VAL A 157 4.27 11.08 4.72
N LEU A 158 5.33 10.53 5.28
CA LEU A 158 5.95 11.12 6.46
C LEU A 158 6.63 12.46 6.13
N ALA A 159 6.50 13.43 7.03
CA ALA A 159 6.86 14.83 6.78
C ALA A 159 8.29 15.07 6.28
N THR A 160 9.25 14.26 6.69
CA THR A 160 10.67 14.43 6.36
C THR A 160 11.14 13.61 5.17
N SER A 161 10.31 12.73 4.65
CA SER A 161 10.72 11.73 3.64
C SER A 161 10.71 12.25 2.20
N VAL A 162 9.98 13.33 1.92
CA VAL A 162 9.85 13.87 0.56
C VAL A 162 9.93 15.40 0.59
N PRO A 163 10.71 16.05 -0.30
CA PRO A 163 10.80 17.50 -0.40
C PRO A 163 9.47 18.17 -0.76
N ASP A 164 9.25 19.39 -0.28
CA ASP A 164 8.00 20.13 -0.43
C ASP A 164 7.62 20.40 -1.90
N ASP A 165 8.62 20.67 -2.74
CA ASP A 165 8.41 20.90 -4.17
C ASP A 165 7.92 19.63 -4.90
N VAL A 166 8.38 18.44 -4.47
CA VAL A 166 7.90 17.17 -4.99
C VAL A 166 6.47 16.92 -4.52
N LEU A 167 6.18 17.12 -3.22
CA LEU A 167 4.84 16.97 -2.67
C LEU A 167 3.84 17.90 -3.36
N ALA A 168 4.21 19.18 -3.57
CA ALA A 168 3.36 20.13 -4.27
C ALA A 168 3.05 19.71 -5.71
N ARG A 169 3.99 19.06 -6.40
CA ARG A 169 3.74 18.50 -7.73
C ARG A 169 2.79 17.29 -7.69
N LEU A 170 2.98 16.39 -6.73
CA LEU A 170 2.13 15.21 -6.56
C LEU A 170 0.70 15.59 -6.17
N ALA A 171 0.55 16.56 -5.27
CA ALA A 171 -0.75 17.04 -4.78
C ALA A 171 -1.65 17.67 -5.86
N ARG A 172 -1.07 18.05 -7.01
CA ARG A 172 -1.86 18.50 -8.18
C ARG A 172 -2.55 17.35 -8.92
N ARG A 173 -2.14 16.11 -8.69
CA ARG A 173 -2.60 14.93 -9.43
C ARG A 173 -3.43 13.98 -8.58
N ILE A 174 -3.05 13.81 -7.31
CA ILE A 174 -3.71 12.92 -6.36
C ILE A 174 -3.77 13.60 -4.98
N PRO A 175 -4.72 13.24 -4.12
CA PRO A 175 -4.72 13.64 -2.71
C PRO A 175 -3.43 13.20 -2.01
N VAL A 176 -2.80 14.12 -1.28
CA VAL A 176 -1.59 13.84 -0.48
C VAL A 176 -1.83 14.26 0.95
N VAL A 177 -1.58 13.37 1.90
CA VAL A 177 -1.62 13.61 3.34
C VAL A 177 -0.20 13.51 3.88
N VAL A 178 0.25 14.54 4.61
CA VAL A 178 1.54 14.56 5.28
C VAL A 178 1.35 14.23 6.75
N LEU A 179 2.01 13.18 7.22
CA LEU A 179 1.97 12.72 8.60
C LEU A 179 3.15 13.32 9.38
N SER A 180 2.92 13.70 10.64
CA SER A 180 3.96 14.15 11.59
C SER A 180 4.75 15.41 11.21
N GLY A 181 4.07 16.50 10.91
CA GLY A 181 4.75 17.80 10.84
C GLY A 181 3.94 18.88 10.14
N PRO A 182 4.06 20.13 10.58
CA PRO A 182 3.53 21.27 9.86
C PRO A 182 4.38 21.52 8.61
N ARG A 183 3.74 21.70 7.45
CA ARG A 183 4.38 22.16 6.23
C ARG A 183 3.66 23.38 5.69
N ALA A 184 4.44 24.43 5.39
CA ALA A 184 3.93 25.63 4.77
C ALA A 184 3.41 25.33 3.35
N GLY A 185 2.17 25.70 3.04
CA GLY A 185 1.61 25.67 1.69
C GLY A 185 0.86 24.40 1.29
N ILE A 186 0.70 23.42 2.17
CA ILE A 186 -0.17 22.26 1.93
C ILE A 186 -1.47 22.47 2.70
N THR A 187 -2.58 22.69 1.98
CA THR A 187 -3.90 22.83 2.60
C THR A 187 -4.32 21.48 3.15
N THR A 188 -4.36 21.37 4.47
CA THR A 188 -4.94 20.21 5.15
C THR A 188 -6.46 20.32 5.01
N THR A 189 -7.07 19.46 4.24
CA THR A 189 -8.53 19.30 4.27
C THR A 189 -8.84 18.42 5.49
N THR A 190 -9.50 19.02 6.47
CA THR A 190 -10.03 18.34 7.66
C THR A 190 -11.24 17.51 7.28
#